data_dd2f51c028078e0d2b03159754fadf8b
#
_entry.id   dd2f51c028078e0d2b03159754fadf8b
#
_cell.length_a   1.000
_cell.length_b   1.000
_cell.length_c   1.000
_cell.angle_alpha   90.00
_cell.angle_beta   90.00
_cell.angle_gamma   90.00
#
_symmetry.space_group_name_H-M   'P 1'
#
loop_
_entity.id
_entity.type
_entity.pdbx_description
1 polymer ?
#
loop_
_entity_poly.entity_id
_entity_poly.type
_entity_poly.pdbx_seq_one_letter_code
_entity_poly.pdbx_strand_id
1 'polypeptide(L)'
;MKQTKSGDLVMIVSHDQKRYFIHLESGGELQTHRGVMQHDDLIGIPWGSEIQSHLGINHYLVEPSLRDILLHTKRRSQIIFPKDIGYILLRLSAGPGQTILEAGTGSGALATAFAWIVGPEGKVISYDKRADLQELARQNLQRVGLEGRVEFRTRDISEGFDEKDVEALFLDLPSPHLFLSQVQSTLSNNGRFGAILPTTNQVSALLEALSRHDFDLIDVCEIYIRFYKPVADRLRPTDRMVAHTGYLIFARPVIPMAV
;
A
#
# COMPACT_ATOMS: atom_id res chain seq x y z
N MET A 1 7.71 -1.23 29.31
CA MET A 1 7.70 -1.70 27.90
C MET A 1 6.26 -1.78 27.42
N LYS A 2 6.00 -1.45 26.14
CA LYS A 2 4.67 -1.61 25.55
C LYS A 2 4.33 -3.11 25.48
N GLN A 3 3.15 -3.49 25.94
CA GLN A 3 2.66 -4.88 25.97
C GLN A 3 1.52 -5.06 24.98
N THR A 4 1.32 -6.28 24.55
CA THR A 4 0.20 -6.69 23.71
C THR A 4 -1.11 -6.63 24.49
N LYS A 5 -2.21 -6.41 23.77
CA LYS A 5 -3.57 -6.34 24.31
C LYS A 5 -4.52 -7.16 23.44
N SER A 6 -5.65 -7.52 23.99
CA SER A 6 -6.77 -8.04 23.19
C SER A 6 -7.16 -7.03 22.12
N GLY A 7 -7.39 -7.50 20.89
CA GLY A 7 -7.65 -6.71 19.69
C GLY A 7 -6.41 -6.30 18.90
N ASP A 8 -5.20 -6.40 19.48
CA ASP A 8 -3.97 -6.06 18.74
C ASP A 8 -3.76 -7.03 17.56
N LEU A 9 -3.38 -6.47 16.40
CA LEU A 9 -2.86 -7.24 15.28
C LEU A 9 -1.40 -7.58 15.57
N VAL A 10 -1.09 -8.87 15.69
CA VAL A 10 0.25 -9.37 15.91
C VAL A 10 0.74 -10.23 14.74
N MET A 11 2.04 -10.22 14.52
CA MET A 11 2.72 -11.13 13.62
C MET A 11 3.56 -12.11 14.41
N ILE A 12 3.21 -13.41 14.30
CA ILE A 12 4.00 -14.50 14.86
C ILE A 12 4.95 -15.00 13.78
N VAL A 13 6.24 -15.00 14.09
CA VAL A 13 7.30 -15.40 13.14
C VAL A 13 7.99 -16.64 13.65
N SER A 14 7.94 -17.72 12.87
CA SER A 14 8.67 -18.96 13.19
C SER A 14 10.14 -18.90 12.75
N HIS A 15 10.99 -19.76 13.30
CA HIS A 15 12.41 -19.82 12.91
C HIS A 15 12.65 -20.10 11.43
N ASP A 16 11.73 -20.80 10.74
CA ASP A 16 11.74 -20.99 9.29
C ASP A 16 11.16 -19.82 8.49
N GLN A 17 11.03 -18.65 9.14
CA GLN A 17 10.57 -17.38 8.56
C GLN A 17 9.12 -17.39 8.08
N LYS A 18 8.30 -18.37 8.45
CA LYS A 18 6.86 -18.30 8.22
C LYS A 18 6.23 -17.26 9.14
N ARG A 19 5.28 -16.54 8.61
CA ARG A 19 4.61 -15.42 9.29
C ARG A 19 3.12 -15.70 9.36
N TYR A 20 2.56 -15.49 10.56
CA TYR A 20 1.14 -15.63 10.83
C TYR A 20 0.62 -14.30 11.38
N PHE A 21 -0.47 -13.81 10.80
CA PHE A 21 -1.10 -12.55 11.20
C PHE A 21 -2.42 -12.89 11.87
N ILE A 22 -2.56 -12.49 13.12
CA ILE A 22 -3.74 -12.74 13.93
C ILE A 22 -4.10 -11.52 14.75
N HIS A 23 -5.40 -11.34 15.01
CA HIS A 23 -5.84 -10.47 16.09
C HIS A 23 -5.89 -11.29 17.38
N LEU A 24 -5.34 -10.75 18.45
CA LEU A 24 -5.41 -11.39 19.76
C LEU A 24 -6.84 -11.27 20.32
N GLU A 25 -7.45 -12.40 20.63
CA GLU A 25 -8.80 -12.47 21.21
C GLU A 25 -8.75 -13.42 22.41
N SER A 26 -9.37 -13.03 23.54
CA SER A 26 -9.42 -13.91 24.72
C SER A 26 -10.12 -15.22 24.38
N GLY A 27 -9.53 -16.36 24.78
CA GLY A 27 -9.98 -17.70 24.44
C GLY A 27 -9.69 -18.15 23.01
N GLY A 28 -9.04 -17.30 22.20
CA GLY A 28 -8.61 -17.65 20.84
C GLY A 28 -7.36 -18.52 20.80
N GLU A 29 -7.09 -19.14 19.67
CA GLU A 29 -5.88 -19.93 19.44
C GLU A 29 -5.33 -19.75 18.03
N LEU A 30 -4.01 -19.82 17.90
CA LEU A 30 -3.31 -19.93 16.62
C LEU A 30 -2.83 -21.36 16.41
N GLN A 31 -3.39 -22.03 15.42
CA GLN A 31 -2.93 -23.35 14.97
C GLN A 31 -1.90 -23.23 13.85
N THR A 32 -0.76 -23.86 14.03
CA THR A 32 0.31 -23.92 13.03
C THR A 32 0.80 -25.37 12.84
N HIS A 33 1.54 -25.63 11.79
CA HIS A 33 2.21 -26.92 11.61
C HIS A 33 3.31 -27.18 12.67
N ARG A 34 3.61 -26.21 13.53
CA ARG A 34 4.58 -26.27 14.62
C ARG A 34 3.93 -26.20 16.01
N GLY A 35 2.63 -26.49 16.07
CA GLY A 35 1.86 -26.51 17.30
C GLY A 35 0.89 -25.36 17.44
N VAL A 36 0.22 -25.36 18.57
CA VAL A 36 -0.84 -24.40 18.92
C VAL A 36 -0.30 -23.40 19.94
N MET A 37 -0.71 -22.16 19.85
CA MET A 37 -0.46 -21.09 20.82
C MET A 37 -1.80 -20.49 21.24
N GLN A 38 -2.06 -20.41 22.55
CA GLN A 38 -3.26 -19.77 23.06
C GLN A 38 -3.08 -18.26 23.07
N HIS A 39 -4.09 -17.52 22.63
CA HIS A 39 -4.00 -16.04 22.60
C HIS A 39 -3.90 -15.45 24.01
N ASP A 40 -4.49 -16.10 25.01
CA ASP A 40 -4.42 -15.65 26.41
C ASP A 40 -2.97 -15.67 26.95
N ASP A 41 -2.11 -16.58 26.47
CA ASP A 41 -0.68 -16.60 26.78
C ASP A 41 0.12 -15.51 26.06
N LEU A 42 -0.46 -14.91 25.02
CA LEU A 42 0.15 -13.87 24.20
C LEU A 42 -0.30 -12.46 24.58
N ILE A 43 -1.40 -12.33 25.31
CA ILE A 43 -1.94 -11.06 25.79
C ILE A 43 -1.19 -10.64 27.06
N GLY A 44 -0.74 -9.36 27.10
CA GLY A 44 -0.04 -8.79 28.24
C GLY A 44 1.48 -9.02 28.23
N ILE A 45 2.03 -9.69 27.22
CA ILE A 45 3.48 -9.85 27.10
C ILE A 45 4.12 -8.67 26.33
N PRO A 46 5.42 -8.39 26.56
CA PRO A 46 6.12 -7.34 25.83
C PRO A 46 6.20 -7.64 24.34
N TRP A 47 6.06 -6.59 23.50
CA TRP A 47 6.36 -6.70 22.07
C TRP A 47 7.82 -7.09 21.84
N GLY A 48 8.05 -7.96 20.85
CA GLY A 48 9.39 -8.50 20.55
C GLY A 48 9.75 -9.75 21.34
N SER A 49 8.83 -10.27 22.16
CA SER A 49 9.07 -11.47 22.96
C SER A 49 9.26 -12.72 22.13
N GLU A 50 10.13 -13.60 22.57
CA GLU A 50 10.15 -14.99 22.18
C GLU A 50 9.04 -15.73 22.92
N ILE A 51 8.29 -16.55 22.21
CA ILE A 51 7.15 -17.33 22.71
C ILE A 51 7.28 -18.78 22.25
N GLN A 52 6.60 -19.69 22.91
CA GLN A 52 6.63 -21.11 22.56
C GLN A 52 5.24 -21.64 22.22
N SER A 53 5.15 -22.51 21.22
CA SER A 53 3.97 -23.33 21.01
C SER A 53 3.87 -24.44 22.08
N HIS A 54 2.72 -25.10 22.18
CA HIS A 54 2.54 -26.24 23.10
C HIS A 54 3.53 -27.41 22.87
N LEU A 55 4.21 -27.45 21.72
CA LEU A 55 5.28 -28.39 21.39
C LEU A 55 6.67 -27.87 21.78
N GLY A 56 6.79 -26.75 22.49
CA GLY A 56 8.06 -26.12 22.87
C GLY A 56 8.85 -25.50 21.72
N ILE A 57 8.21 -25.24 20.59
CA ILE A 57 8.88 -24.64 19.43
C ILE A 57 8.81 -23.13 19.53
N ASN A 58 9.99 -22.48 19.45
CA ASN A 58 10.12 -21.03 19.57
C ASN A 58 9.61 -20.27 18.35
N HIS A 59 8.99 -19.14 18.63
CA HIS A 59 8.51 -18.14 17.68
C HIS A 59 8.81 -16.74 18.25
N TYR A 60 8.73 -15.71 17.40
CA TYR A 60 8.76 -14.33 17.86
C TYR A 60 7.39 -13.69 17.68
N LEU A 61 6.95 -12.95 18.69
CA LEU A 61 5.74 -12.13 18.65
C LEU A 61 6.16 -10.69 18.40
N VAL A 62 5.75 -10.12 17.26
CA VAL A 62 6.15 -8.76 16.85
C VAL A 62 4.97 -7.95 16.30
N GLU A 63 5.07 -6.64 16.40
CA GLU A 63 4.15 -5.72 15.73
C GLU A 63 4.47 -5.76 14.22
N PRO A 64 3.48 -6.03 13.34
CA PRO A 64 3.73 -6.06 11.91
C PRO A 64 4.05 -4.65 11.38
N SER A 65 5.09 -4.54 10.58
CA SER A 65 5.36 -3.32 9.83
C SER A 65 4.39 -3.15 8.66
N LEU A 66 4.25 -1.91 8.16
CA LEU A 66 3.48 -1.67 6.94
C LEU A 66 3.93 -2.57 5.78
N ARG A 67 5.25 -2.78 5.63
CA ARG A 67 5.80 -3.71 4.62
C ARG A 67 5.29 -5.13 4.81
N ASP A 68 5.23 -5.62 6.04
CA ASP A 68 4.74 -6.97 6.34
C ASP A 68 3.27 -7.11 5.99
N ILE A 69 2.46 -6.11 6.33
CA ILE A 69 1.04 -6.02 5.98
C ILE A 69 0.85 -6.09 4.46
N LEU A 70 1.56 -5.25 3.70
CA LEU A 70 1.45 -5.19 2.24
C LEU A 70 1.83 -6.51 1.56
N LEU A 71 2.88 -7.17 2.04
CA LEU A 71 3.32 -8.46 1.51
C LEU A 71 2.34 -9.60 1.80
N HIS A 72 1.50 -9.47 2.85
CA HIS A 72 0.49 -10.45 3.26
C HIS A 72 -0.94 -10.08 2.88
N THR A 73 -1.12 -9.03 2.09
CA THR A 73 -2.40 -8.67 1.49
C THR A 73 -2.92 -9.83 0.65
N LYS A 74 -4.16 -10.28 0.90
CA LYS A 74 -4.84 -11.26 0.05
C LYS A 74 -5.06 -10.65 -1.33
N ARG A 75 -4.63 -11.32 -2.39
CA ARG A 75 -4.65 -10.76 -3.74
C ARG A 75 -5.18 -11.74 -4.77
N ARG A 76 -5.90 -11.19 -5.76
CA ARG A 76 -6.32 -11.90 -6.98
C ARG A 76 -5.60 -11.38 -8.23
N SER A 77 -4.84 -10.28 -8.10
CA SER A 77 -4.06 -9.66 -9.17
C SER A 77 -2.67 -9.28 -8.66
N GLN A 78 -1.82 -8.80 -9.57
CA GLN A 78 -0.56 -8.18 -9.18
C GLN A 78 -0.86 -6.93 -8.34
N ILE A 79 -0.09 -6.75 -7.26
CA ILE A 79 -0.13 -5.53 -6.42
C ILE A 79 1.09 -4.66 -6.74
N ILE A 80 0.98 -3.37 -6.48
CA ILE A 80 2.14 -2.49 -6.44
C ILE A 80 3.05 -2.97 -5.31
N PHE A 81 4.34 -3.14 -5.61
CA PHE A 81 5.30 -3.65 -4.63
C PHE A 81 5.65 -2.60 -3.57
N PRO A 82 5.99 -3.02 -2.33
CA PRO A 82 6.36 -2.09 -1.25
C PRO A 82 7.48 -1.12 -1.60
N LYS A 83 8.42 -1.50 -2.48
CA LYS A 83 9.49 -0.62 -2.96
C LYS A 83 8.97 0.56 -3.77
N ASP A 84 7.96 0.31 -4.61
CA ASP A 84 7.30 1.32 -5.43
C ASP A 84 6.37 2.17 -4.57
N ILE A 85 5.58 1.52 -3.69
CA ILE A 85 4.69 2.20 -2.73
C ILE A 85 5.47 3.21 -1.88
N GLY A 86 6.62 2.82 -1.32
CA GLY A 86 7.43 3.73 -0.51
C GLY A 86 7.84 4.99 -1.27
N TYR A 87 8.20 4.85 -2.54
CA TYR A 87 8.54 5.99 -3.39
C TYR A 87 7.32 6.82 -3.80
N ILE A 88 6.18 6.16 -4.08
CA ILE A 88 4.90 6.83 -4.34
C ILE A 88 4.50 7.73 -3.16
N LEU A 89 4.54 7.21 -1.93
CA LEU A 89 4.23 7.98 -0.72
C LEU A 89 5.11 9.23 -0.61
N LEU A 90 6.41 9.08 -0.87
CA LEU A 90 7.37 10.18 -0.85
C LEU A 90 7.06 11.24 -1.92
N ARG A 91 6.87 10.81 -3.17
CA ARG A 91 6.65 11.69 -4.33
C ARG A 91 5.31 12.44 -4.26
N LEU A 92 4.28 11.80 -3.74
CA LEU A 92 2.99 12.44 -3.50
C LEU A 92 2.98 13.29 -2.22
N SER A 93 4.07 13.26 -1.44
CA SER A 93 4.15 13.85 -0.09
C SER A 93 2.97 13.44 0.79
N ALA A 94 2.60 12.15 0.70
CA ALA A 94 1.51 11.61 1.49
C ALA A 94 1.82 11.75 2.98
N GLY A 95 0.89 12.30 3.76
CA GLY A 95 1.10 12.58 5.17
C GLY A 95 -0.20 12.70 5.96
N PRO A 96 -0.08 12.91 7.30
CA PRO A 96 -1.23 12.96 8.18
C PRO A 96 -2.24 14.06 7.81
N GLY A 97 -3.53 13.74 7.94
CA GLY A 97 -4.64 14.66 7.74
C GLY A 97 -5.01 14.93 6.27
N GLN A 98 -4.28 14.40 5.30
CA GLN A 98 -4.55 14.65 3.88
C GLN A 98 -5.70 13.82 3.33
N THR A 99 -6.32 14.35 2.28
CA THR A 99 -7.23 13.60 1.40
C THR A 99 -6.48 13.14 0.16
N ILE A 100 -6.33 11.83 0.01
CA ILE A 100 -5.64 11.21 -1.13
C ILE A 100 -6.64 10.40 -1.94
N LEU A 101 -6.62 10.59 -3.26
CA LEU A 101 -7.46 9.85 -4.18
C LEU A 101 -6.62 8.84 -4.97
N GLU A 102 -7.13 7.62 -5.11
CA GLU A 102 -6.59 6.65 -6.04
C GLU A 102 -7.68 6.10 -6.98
N ALA A 103 -7.28 5.72 -8.19
CA ALA A 103 -8.12 4.91 -9.06
C ALA A 103 -7.35 3.68 -9.55
N GLY A 104 -8.04 2.53 -9.43
CA GLY A 104 -7.45 1.21 -9.55
C GLY A 104 -7.21 0.59 -8.18
N THR A 105 -8.27 0.45 -7.37
CA THR A 105 -8.22 -0.13 -6.02
C THR A 105 -7.50 -1.48 -5.99
N GLY A 106 -7.77 -2.34 -6.98
CA GLY A 106 -7.24 -3.69 -7.03
C GLY A 106 -7.49 -4.46 -5.72
N SER A 107 -6.44 -5.05 -5.14
CA SER A 107 -6.52 -5.74 -3.84
C SER A 107 -6.33 -4.82 -2.64
N GLY A 108 -6.23 -3.50 -2.85
CA GLY A 108 -6.14 -2.48 -1.80
C GLY A 108 -4.74 -2.30 -1.19
N ALA A 109 -3.67 -2.73 -1.87
CA ALA A 109 -2.32 -2.57 -1.31
C ALA A 109 -1.91 -1.09 -1.19
N LEU A 110 -2.13 -0.28 -2.24
CA LEU A 110 -1.83 1.15 -2.20
C LEU A 110 -2.80 1.89 -1.27
N ALA A 111 -4.11 1.58 -1.32
CA ALA A 111 -5.11 2.10 -0.37
C ALA A 111 -4.70 1.86 1.09
N THR A 112 -4.18 0.66 1.40
CA THR A 112 -3.68 0.32 2.75
C THR A 112 -2.50 1.22 3.15
N ALA A 113 -1.56 1.44 2.23
CA ALA A 113 -0.41 2.30 2.50
C ALA A 113 -0.81 3.77 2.69
N PHE A 114 -1.71 4.28 1.85
CA PHE A 114 -2.27 5.62 2.01
C PHE A 114 -3.03 5.75 3.33
N ALA A 115 -3.92 4.80 3.65
CA ALA A 115 -4.68 4.80 4.89
C ALA A 115 -3.78 4.75 6.15
N TRP A 116 -2.65 4.05 6.05
CA TRP A 116 -1.66 4.02 7.12
C TRP A 116 -1.04 5.40 7.35
N ILE A 117 -0.61 6.08 6.28
CA ILE A 117 0.16 7.31 6.38
C ILE A 117 -0.70 8.55 6.66
N VAL A 118 -1.94 8.62 6.14
CA VAL A 118 -2.82 9.77 6.36
C VAL A 118 -3.33 9.86 7.80
N GLY A 119 -3.27 8.76 8.55
CA GLY A 119 -3.68 8.72 9.95
C GLY A 119 -5.20 8.82 10.15
N PRO A 120 -5.65 8.99 11.40
CA PRO A 120 -7.08 9.01 11.74
C PRO A 120 -7.82 10.26 11.24
N GLU A 121 -7.13 11.37 11.05
CA GLU A 121 -7.69 12.64 10.58
C GLU A 121 -7.69 12.77 9.05
N GLY A 122 -6.97 11.88 8.35
CA GLY A 122 -6.90 11.88 6.90
C GLY A 122 -7.87 10.89 6.27
N LYS A 123 -8.00 10.98 4.95
CA LYS A 123 -8.95 10.17 4.18
C LYS A 123 -8.33 9.68 2.88
N VAL A 124 -8.65 8.46 2.52
CA VAL A 124 -8.36 7.89 1.19
C VAL A 124 -9.68 7.65 0.46
N ILE A 125 -9.74 8.06 -0.79
CA ILE A 125 -10.90 7.80 -1.64
C ILE A 125 -10.42 6.92 -2.78
N SER A 126 -10.97 5.72 -2.87
CA SER A 126 -10.49 4.68 -3.77
C SER A 126 -11.55 4.28 -4.79
N TYR A 127 -11.28 4.55 -6.05
CA TYR A 127 -12.15 4.25 -7.19
C TYR A 127 -11.73 2.96 -7.89
N ASP A 128 -12.68 2.08 -8.17
CA ASP A 128 -12.54 0.96 -9.10
C ASP A 128 -13.92 0.62 -9.69
N LYS A 129 -13.97 0.21 -10.94
CA LYS A 129 -15.20 -0.25 -11.57
C LYS A 129 -15.60 -1.67 -11.18
N ARG A 130 -14.69 -2.42 -10.55
CA ARG A 130 -14.86 -3.82 -10.17
C ARG A 130 -15.22 -3.93 -8.69
N ALA A 131 -16.50 -4.08 -8.39
CA ALA A 131 -17.00 -4.19 -7.02
C ALA A 131 -16.39 -5.38 -6.24
N ASP A 132 -16.11 -6.50 -6.92
CA ASP A 132 -15.52 -7.70 -6.30
C ASP A 132 -14.08 -7.47 -5.80
N LEU A 133 -13.31 -6.63 -6.48
CA LEU A 133 -11.97 -6.25 -6.02
C LEU A 133 -12.04 -5.24 -4.88
N GLN A 134 -12.95 -4.30 -4.93
CA GLN A 134 -13.16 -3.37 -3.81
C GLN A 134 -13.60 -4.09 -2.54
N GLU A 135 -14.43 -5.13 -2.65
CA GLU A 135 -14.81 -5.96 -1.49
C GLU A 135 -13.59 -6.70 -0.92
N LEU A 136 -12.72 -7.25 -1.78
CA LEU A 136 -11.46 -7.84 -1.33
C LEU A 136 -10.55 -6.82 -0.65
N ALA A 137 -10.44 -5.60 -1.21
CA ALA A 137 -9.66 -4.51 -0.62
C ALA A 137 -10.23 -4.12 0.75
N ARG A 138 -11.54 -3.99 0.87
CA ARG A 138 -12.23 -3.71 2.15
C ARG A 138 -11.86 -4.74 3.21
N GLN A 139 -11.97 -6.02 2.88
CA GLN A 139 -11.59 -7.11 3.80
C GLN A 139 -10.12 -7.06 4.20
N ASN A 140 -9.22 -6.71 3.28
CA ASN A 140 -7.81 -6.54 3.60
C ASN A 140 -7.57 -5.39 4.57
N LEU A 141 -8.24 -4.25 4.37
CA LEU A 141 -8.14 -3.10 5.28
C LEU A 141 -8.79 -3.36 6.64
N GLN A 142 -9.90 -4.09 6.69
CA GLN A 142 -10.53 -4.53 7.96
C GLN A 142 -9.57 -5.36 8.79
N ARG A 143 -8.86 -6.31 8.16
CA ARG A 143 -7.87 -7.17 8.83
C ARG A 143 -6.73 -6.41 9.50
N VAL A 144 -6.52 -5.16 9.15
CA VAL A 144 -5.45 -4.31 9.72
C VAL A 144 -6.00 -3.06 10.39
N GLY A 145 -7.33 -2.97 10.58
CA GLY A 145 -7.99 -1.87 11.30
C GLY A 145 -7.93 -0.52 10.58
N LEU A 146 -7.79 -0.52 9.25
CA LEU A 146 -7.65 0.71 8.45
C LEU A 146 -8.88 1.04 7.59
N GLU A 147 -9.90 0.19 7.57
CA GLU A 147 -11.08 0.36 6.72
C GLU A 147 -11.76 1.73 6.92
N GLY A 148 -11.88 2.18 8.16
CA GLY A 148 -12.54 3.46 8.48
C GLY A 148 -11.87 4.71 7.90
N ARG A 149 -10.67 4.56 7.31
CA ARG A 149 -9.95 5.66 6.65
C ARG A 149 -10.10 5.67 5.13
N VAL A 150 -10.78 4.64 4.57
CA VAL A 150 -10.92 4.48 3.11
C VAL A 150 -12.39 4.50 2.72
N GLU A 151 -12.72 5.39 1.82
CA GLU A 151 -14.02 5.45 1.17
C GLU A 151 -13.91 4.83 -0.22
N PHE A 152 -14.64 3.75 -0.44
CA PHE A 152 -14.65 3.05 -1.72
C PHE A 152 -15.78 3.57 -2.62
N ARG A 153 -15.44 3.87 -3.87
CA ARG A 153 -16.35 4.32 -4.93
C ARG A 153 -16.33 3.31 -6.07
N THR A 154 -17.44 2.54 -6.22
CA THR A 154 -17.57 1.62 -7.36
C THR A 154 -18.10 2.41 -8.57
N ARG A 155 -17.16 2.93 -9.37
CA ARG A 155 -17.46 3.75 -10.54
C ARG A 155 -16.31 3.71 -11.57
N ASP A 156 -16.64 3.86 -12.85
CA ASP A 156 -15.66 4.14 -13.89
C ASP A 156 -15.30 5.63 -13.84
N ILE A 157 -14.00 5.94 -13.74
CA ILE A 157 -13.53 7.32 -13.65
C ILE A 157 -13.68 8.12 -14.95
N SER A 158 -14.11 7.51 -16.05
CA SER A 158 -14.56 8.25 -17.24
C SER A 158 -15.74 9.18 -16.94
N GLU A 159 -16.54 8.85 -15.91
CA GLU A 159 -17.62 9.70 -15.41
C GLU A 159 -17.15 10.86 -14.51
N GLY A 160 -15.84 10.92 -14.22
CA GLY A 160 -15.23 11.91 -13.34
C GLY A 160 -15.14 11.46 -11.88
N PHE A 161 -14.55 12.32 -11.08
CA PHE A 161 -14.46 12.18 -9.62
C PHE A 161 -15.46 13.14 -8.95
N ASP A 162 -15.99 12.74 -7.78
CA ASP A 162 -16.90 13.61 -7.01
C ASP A 162 -16.13 14.69 -6.25
N GLU A 163 -14.87 14.40 -5.94
CA GLU A 163 -14.01 15.22 -5.11
C GLU A 163 -13.37 16.36 -5.89
N LYS A 164 -13.02 17.43 -5.17
CA LYS A 164 -12.28 18.60 -5.65
C LYS A 164 -11.20 18.97 -4.66
N ASP A 165 -10.19 19.65 -5.13
CA ASP A 165 -9.10 20.20 -4.32
C ASP A 165 -8.34 19.16 -3.49
N VAL A 166 -8.23 17.91 -4.00
CA VAL A 166 -7.45 16.87 -3.31
C VAL A 166 -5.94 17.14 -3.43
N GLU A 167 -5.19 16.81 -2.38
CA GLU A 167 -3.76 17.07 -2.31
C GLU A 167 -2.92 16.13 -3.17
N ALA A 168 -3.39 14.89 -3.37
CA ALA A 168 -2.70 13.89 -4.18
C ALA A 168 -3.67 12.94 -4.88
N LEU A 169 -3.32 12.53 -6.09
CA LEU A 169 -4.09 11.60 -6.90
C LEU A 169 -3.14 10.60 -7.58
N PHE A 170 -3.46 9.31 -7.48
CA PHE A 170 -2.68 8.25 -8.11
C PHE A 170 -3.55 7.35 -8.99
N LEU A 171 -3.06 7.05 -10.20
CA LEU A 171 -3.73 6.15 -11.15
C LEU A 171 -2.93 4.85 -11.35
N ASP A 172 -3.52 3.72 -10.96
CA ASP A 172 -3.08 2.36 -11.30
C ASP A 172 -4.04 1.77 -12.33
N LEU A 173 -4.02 2.33 -13.53
CA LEU A 173 -4.93 2.00 -14.61
C LEU A 173 -4.15 1.76 -15.92
N PRO A 174 -4.69 0.94 -16.85
CA PRO A 174 -4.01 0.65 -18.12
C PRO A 174 -3.82 1.86 -19.03
N SER A 175 -4.69 2.88 -18.94
CA SER A 175 -4.72 4.01 -19.86
C SER A 175 -4.96 5.34 -19.12
N PRO A 176 -4.07 5.76 -18.19
CA PRO A 176 -4.26 6.97 -17.39
C PRO A 176 -4.29 8.24 -18.24
N HIS A 177 -3.68 8.23 -19.44
CA HIS A 177 -3.67 9.34 -20.38
C HIS A 177 -5.07 9.77 -20.86
N LEU A 178 -6.08 8.89 -20.75
CA LEU A 178 -7.46 9.22 -21.13
C LEU A 178 -8.22 10.01 -20.05
N PHE A 179 -7.66 10.15 -18.84
CA PHE A 179 -8.36 10.71 -17.69
C PHE A 179 -7.71 11.98 -17.13
N LEU A 180 -6.80 12.61 -17.87
CA LEU A 180 -6.07 13.80 -17.36
C LEU A 180 -6.98 15.00 -17.13
N SER A 181 -8.04 15.18 -17.92
CA SER A 181 -9.04 16.24 -17.68
C SER A 181 -9.75 16.03 -16.33
N GLN A 182 -10.12 14.79 -15.99
CA GLN A 182 -10.72 14.44 -14.70
C GLN A 182 -9.72 14.65 -13.56
N VAL A 183 -8.46 14.23 -13.74
CA VAL A 183 -7.37 14.45 -12.77
C VAL A 183 -7.18 15.94 -12.52
N GLN A 184 -7.07 16.75 -13.57
CA GLN A 184 -6.86 18.19 -13.47
C GLN A 184 -8.01 18.89 -12.74
N SER A 185 -9.26 18.49 -13.03
CA SER A 185 -10.44 19.07 -12.38
C SER A 185 -10.61 18.68 -10.91
N THR A 186 -9.87 17.69 -10.42
CA THR A 186 -9.97 17.12 -9.09
C THR A 186 -8.81 17.51 -8.18
N LEU A 187 -7.61 17.62 -8.72
CA LEU A 187 -6.44 18.05 -7.98
C LEU A 187 -6.52 19.53 -7.59
N SER A 188 -6.04 19.84 -6.41
CA SER A 188 -5.76 21.22 -6.03
C SER A 188 -4.64 21.81 -6.89
N ASN A 189 -4.55 23.14 -6.98
CA ASN A 189 -3.50 23.84 -7.74
C ASN A 189 -2.07 23.49 -7.30
N ASN A 190 -1.89 23.00 -6.07
CA ASN A 190 -0.62 22.53 -5.56
C ASN A 190 -0.60 20.99 -5.40
N GLY A 191 -1.55 20.31 -6.00
CA GLY A 191 -1.71 18.87 -5.91
C GLY A 191 -0.58 18.10 -6.60
N ARG A 192 -0.53 16.81 -6.35
CA ARG A 192 0.48 15.90 -6.89
C ARG A 192 -0.19 14.74 -7.60
N PHE A 193 0.19 14.56 -8.84
CA PHE A 193 -0.26 13.46 -9.67
C PHE A 193 0.80 12.38 -9.74
N GLY A 194 0.36 11.11 -9.71
CA GLY A 194 1.20 9.97 -9.99
C GLY A 194 0.46 8.87 -10.75
N ALA A 195 1.21 8.07 -11.50
CA ALA A 195 0.71 6.88 -12.17
C ALA A 195 1.76 5.78 -12.21
N ILE A 196 1.32 4.52 -12.35
CA ILE A 196 2.20 3.39 -12.62
C ILE A 196 1.77 2.70 -13.92
N LEU A 197 2.75 2.38 -14.78
CA LEU A 197 2.52 1.79 -16.09
C LEU A 197 3.50 0.66 -16.37
N PRO A 198 3.06 -0.48 -16.92
CA PRO A 198 3.93 -1.62 -17.16
C PRO A 198 4.81 -1.52 -18.41
N THR A 199 4.52 -0.62 -19.36
CA THR A 199 5.22 -0.58 -20.64
C THR A 199 5.61 0.85 -21.06
N THR A 200 6.72 0.97 -21.80
CA THR A 200 7.21 2.24 -22.34
C THR A 200 6.23 2.91 -23.29
N ASN A 201 5.47 2.13 -24.09
CA ASN A 201 4.46 2.70 -24.99
C ASN A 201 3.34 3.41 -24.20
N GLN A 202 2.91 2.84 -23.08
CA GLN A 202 1.93 3.49 -22.21
C GLN A 202 2.52 4.74 -21.55
N VAL A 203 3.80 4.70 -21.15
CA VAL A 203 4.52 5.88 -20.63
C VAL A 203 4.55 6.98 -21.69
N SER A 204 4.94 6.66 -22.94
CA SER A 204 4.97 7.64 -24.04
C SER A 204 3.60 8.27 -24.28
N ALA A 205 2.53 7.45 -24.28
CA ALA A 205 1.16 7.98 -24.45
C ALA A 205 0.76 8.92 -23.30
N LEU A 206 1.15 8.59 -22.05
CA LEU A 206 0.87 9.47 -20.91
C LEU A 206 1.67 10.78 -20.99
N LEU A 207 2.95 10.72 -21.36
CA LEU A 207 3.80 11.91 -21.52
C LEU A 207 3.25 12.84 -22.61
N GLU A 208 2.83 12.28 -23.76
CA GLU A 208 2.19 13.04 -24.83
C GLU A 208 0.88 13.69 -24.37
N ALA A 209 0.08 13.01 -23.57
CA ALA A 209 -1.14 13.57 -23.03
C ALA A 209 -0.87 14.66 -21.99
N LEU A 210 0.09 14.47 -21.08
CA LEU A 210 0.50 15.48 -20.09
C LEU A 210 0.95 16.78 -20.75
N SER A 211 1.65 16.72 -21.89
CA SER A 211 2.08 17.91 -22.65
C SER A 211 0.93 18.72 -23.27
N ARG A 212 -0.27 18.14 -23.36
CA ARG A 212 -1.48 18.79 -23.89
C ARG A 212 -2.41 19.29 -22.78
N HIS A 213 -2.07 19.01 -21.54
CA HIS A 213 -2.77 19.45 -20.34
C HIS A 213 -1.81 20.30 -19.52
N ASP A 214 -2.33 21.12 -18.62
CA ASP A 214 -1.50 22.00 -17.77
C ASP A 214 -0.80 21.21 -16.66
N PHE A 215 0.09 20.28 -17.05
CA PHE A 215 0.99 19.52 -16.17
C PHE A 215 2.43 19.75 -16.54
N ASP A 216 3.28 19.91 -15.53
CA ASP A 216 4.74 20.04 -15.67
C ASP A 216 5.45 19.33 -14.51
N LEU A 217 6.76 19.56 -14.37
CA LEU A 217 7.63 18.92 -13.37
C LEU A 217 7.54 17.39 -13.45
N ILE A 218 7.57 16.89 -14.69
CA ILE A 218 7.34 15.48 -15.01
C ILE A 218 8.61 14.68 -14.72
N ASP A 219 8.46 13.62 -13.92
CA ASP A 219 9.50 12.63 -13.69
C ASP A 219 9.01 11.23 -14.06
N VAL A 220 9.89 10.44 -14.66
CA VAL A 220 9.66 9.02 -14.97
C VAL A 220 10.79 8.21 -14.38
N CYS A 221 10.47 7.18 -13.61
CA CYS A 221 11.49 6.33 -12.99
C CYS A 221 11.02 4.89 -12.78
N GLU A 222 11.98 4.02 -12.50
CA GLU A 222 11.79 2.68 -11.97
C GLU A 222 12.58 2.54 -10.66
N ILE A 223 12.08 1.73 -9.75
CA ILE A 223 12.73 1.50 -8.47
C ILE A 223 13.32 0.10 -8.43
N TYR A 224 14.60 -0.01 -8.13
CA TYR A 224 15.31 -1.28 -7.97
C TYR A 224 15.82 -1.42 -6.54
N ILE A 225 15.53 -2.58 -5.92
CA ILE A 225 16.07 -2.94 -4.61
C ILE A 225 16.89 -4.22 -4.74
N ARG A 226 18.16 -4.16 -4.32
CA ARG A 226 19.05 -5.31 -4.24
C ARG A 226 19.12 -5.81 -2.80
N PHE A 227 18.57 -6.99 -2.55
CA PHE A 227 18.69 -7.63 -1.24
C PHE A 227 19.97 -8.45 -1.13
N TYR A 228 20.47 -8.57 0.09
CA TYR A 228 21.65 -9.38 0.42
C TYR A 228 21.26 -10.45 1.44
N LYS A 229 21.97 -11.59 1.40
CA LYS A 229 21.88 -12.62 2.43
C LYS A 229 22.61 -12.11 3.67
N PRO A 230 21.97 -12.00 4.84
CA PRO A 230 22.58 -11.40 6.04
C PRO A 230 23.47 -12.42 6.76
N VAL A 231 24.53 -12.88 6.11
CA VAL A 231 25.54 -13.78 6.66
C VAL A 231 26.85 -13.01 6.69
N ALA A 232 27.36 -12.68 7.89
CA ALA A 232 28.50 -11.80 8.07
C ALA A 232 29.72 -12.22 7.26
N ASP A 233 30.13 -13.49 7.35
CA ASP A 233 31.31 -14.01 6.67
C ASP A 233 31.12 -14.23 5.17
N ARG A 234 29.90 -14.12 4.68
CA ARG A 234 29.54 -14.35 3.27
C ARG A 234 28.44 -13.41 2.82
N LEU A 235 28.61 -12.12 3.06
CA LEU A 235 27.67 -11.10 2.63
C LEU A 235 27.62 -11.05 1.10
N ARG A 236 26.54 -11.54 0.51
CA ARG A 236 26.35 -11.59 -0.94
C ARG A 236 24.91 -11.26 -1.33
N PRO A 237 24.64 -10.78 -2.54
CA PRO A 237 23.28 -10.58 -3.02
C PRO A 237 22.46 -11.86 -2.95
N THR A 238 21.14 -11.71 -2.80
CA THR A 238 20.19 -12.81 -3.00
C THR A 238 20.24 -13.28 -4.45
N ASP A 239 19.94 -14.55 -4.68
CA ASP A 239 20.07 -15.18 -6.01
C ASP A 239 19.04 -14.62 -7.01
N ARG A 240 17.91 -14.11 -6.52
CA ARG A 240 16.84 -13.51 -7.34
C ARG A 240 16.64 -12.05 -6.97
N MET A 241 16.34 -11.24 -7.99
CA MET A 241 15.95 -9.84 -7.86
C MET A 241 14.71 -9.62 -8.71
N VAL A 242 13.66 -9.03 -8.11
CA VAL A 242 12.54 -8.49 -8.90
C VAL A 242 13.03 -7.16 -9.46
N ALA A 243 13.24 -7.11 -10.77
CA ALA A 243 13.73 -5.91 -11.44
C ALA A 243 12.56 -4.99 -11.82
N HIS A 244 11.98 -5.20 -13.00
CA HIS A 244 10.87 -4.39 -13.47
C HIS A 244 9.55 -4.76 -12.79
N THR A 245 8.85 -3.75 -12.25
CA THR A 245 7.49 -3.89 -11.69
C THR A 245 6.51 -2.89 -12.31
N GLY A 246 7.02 -1.84 -12.90
CA GLY A 246 6.31 -0.77 -13.57
C GLY A 246 7.14 0.51 -13.60
N TYR A 247 6.82 1.39 -14.54
CA TYR A 247 7.31 2.75 -14.61
C TYR A 247 6.43 3.62 -13.74
N LEU A 248 7.03 4.40 -12.85
CA LEU A 248 6.37 5.42 -12.06
C LEU A 248 6.49 6.76 -12.77
N ILE A 249 5.37 7.42 -12.95
CA ILE A 249 5.29 8.75 -13.56
C ILE A 249 4.71 9.70 -12.52
N PHE A 250 5.33 10.85 -12.34
CA PHE A 250 4.85 11.90 -11.46
C PHE A 250 4.81 13.22 -12.21
N ALA A 251 3.79 14.04 -11.94
CA ALA A 251 3.62 15.37 -12.52
C ALA A 251 2.89 16.28 -11.54
N ARG A 252 2.87 17.58 -11.85
CA ARG A 252 2.12 18.57 -11.06
C ARG A 252 1.28 19.44 -11.97
N PRO A 253 0.05 19.78 -11.56
CA PRO A 253 -0.70 20.81 -12.27
C PRO A 253 0.06 22.14 -12.19
N VAL A 254 0.04 22.88 -13.27
CA VAL A 254 0.63 24.22 -13.38
C VAL A 254 -0.42 25.20 -13.88
N ILE A 255 -0.30 26.44 -13.48
CA ILE A 255 -1.14 27.52 -13.99
C ILE A 255 -0.27 28.34 -14.97
N PRO A 256 -0.53 28.24 -16.27
CA PRO A 256 0.19 29.09 -17.26
C PRO A 256 0.00 30.57 -16.95
N MET A 257 1.06 31.33 -17.07
CA MET A 257 0.93 32.79 -17.02
C MET A 257 0.07 33.27 -18.21
N ALA A 258 -0.92 34.10 -17.92
CA ALA A 258 -1.65 34.78 -19.01
C ALA A 258 -0.65 35.65 -19.78
N VAL A 259 -0.45 35.34 -21.07
CA VAL A 259 0.38 36.10 -21.98
C VAL A 259 -0.42 37.33 -22.50
#